data_faeb9f30c2d2c5028ba4ea7f66e33318
#
_entry.id   faeb9f30c2d2c5028ba4ea7f66e33318
#
_cell.length_a   1.000
_cell.length_b   1.000
_cell.length_c   1.000
_cell.angle_alpha   90.00
_cell.angle_beta   90.00
_cell.angle_gamma   90.00
#
_symmetry.space_group_name_H-M   'P 1'
#
loop_
_entity.id
_entity.type
_entity.pdbx_description
1 polymer ?
#
loop_
_entity_poly.entity_id
_entity_poly.type
_entity_poly.pdbx_seq_one_letter_code
_entity_poly.pdbx_strand_id
1 'polypeptide(L)'
;MKRYSHIATTQAARLAKRLSNHWKHKFEVQETAQELRILMPSATIVLQPQPDALYTEIIALDEHTDLNRLEQVVLDHLQRMGQEQLSADWQQAD
;
A
#
# COMPACT_ATOMS: atom_id res chain seq x y z
N MET A 1 -2.79 15.47 -1.49
CA MET A 1 -3.92 14.68 -0.97
C MET A 1 -3.48 13.23 -0.79
N LYS A 2 -3.80 12.63 0.33
CA LYS A 2 -3.44 11.23 0.55
C LYS A 2 -4.51 10.50 1.36
N ARG A 3 -4.53 9.18 1.21
CA ARG A 3 -5.36 8.27 1.99
C ARG A 3 -4.47 7.31 2.76
N TYR A 4 -4.89 6.91 3.95
CA TYR A 4 -4.12 5.95 4.73
C TYR A 4 -5.04 5.02 5.49
N SER A 5 -4.50 3.86 5.85
CA SER A 5 -5.24 2.86 6.62
C SER A 5 -4.26 1.99 7.40
N HIS A 6 -4.67 1.56 8.58
CA HIS A 6 -3.96 0.54 9.36
C HIS A 6 -4.68 -0.78 9.11
N ILE A 7 -4.14 -1.58 8.20
CA ILE A 7 -4.78 -2.84 7.80
C ILE A 7 -4.35 -3.94 8.75
N ALA A 8 -5.29 -4.46 9.55
CA ALA A 8 -4.97 -5.47 10.55
C ALA A 8 -4.47 -6.76 9.89
N THR A 9 -3.29 -7.20 10.28
CA THR A 9 -2.70 -8.45 9.82
C THR A 9 -1.49 -8.79 10.69
N THR A 10 -1.24 -10.07 10.90
CA THR A 10 -0.04 -10.54 11.58
C THR A 10 1.11 -10.81 10.61
N GLN A 11 0.90 -10.56 9.31
CA GLN A 11 1.86 -10.83 8.24
C GLN A 11 2.30 -9.55 7.52
N ALA A 12 2.34 -8.41 8.23
CA ALA A 12 2.55 -7.12 7.59
C ALA A 12 3.83 -7.06 6.76
N ALA A 13 4.96 -7.49 7.33
CA ALA A 13 6.24 -7.45 6.61
C ALA A 13 6.21 -8.34 5.37
N ARG A 14 5.60 -9.52 5.48
CA ARG A 14 5.50 -10.46 4.36
C ARG A 14 4.61 -9.90 3.26
N LEU A 15 3.47 -9.29 3.63
CA LEU A 15 2.57 -8.68 2.66
C LEU A 15 3.25 -7.54 1.91
N ALA A 16 3.93 -6.66 2.64
CA ALA A 16 4.63 -5.54 2.03
C ALA A 16 5.69 -6.03 1.05
N LYS A 17 6.47 -7.03 1.45
CA LYS A 17 7.54 -7.58 0.60
C LYS A 17 6.96 -8.24 -0.64
N ARG A 18 5.90 -9.01 -0.50
CA ARG A 18 5.27 -9.68 -1.64
C ARG A 18 4.68 -8.69 -2.62
N LEU A 19 4.02 -7.66 -2.12
CA LEU A 19 3.44 -6.64 -3.00
C LEU A 19 4.53 -5.88 -3.74
N SER A 20 5.60 -5.48 -3.05
CA SER A 20 6.70 -4.77 -3.69
C SER A 20 7.39 -5.66 -4.73
N ASN A 21 7.58 -6.94 -4.45
CA ASN A 21 8.16 -7.88 -5.41
C ASN A 21 7.28 -8.04 -6.64
N HIS A 22 5.96 -8.03 -6.46
CA HIS A 22 5.02 -8.11 -7.57
C HIS A 22 5.10 -6.88 -8.48
N TRP A 23 5.20 -5.68 -7.89
CA TRP A 23 5.17 -4.43 -8.64
C TRP A 23 6.53 -3.92 -9.08
N LYS A 24 7.64 -4.46 -8.56
CA LYS A 24 8.98 -3.96 -8.93
C LYS A 24 9.32 -4.17 -10.40
N HIS A 25 8.61 -5.08 -11.08
CA HIS A 25 8.80 -5.33 -12.50
C HIS A 25 8.15 -4.25 -13.36
N LYS A 26 7.30 -3.43 -12.76
CA LYS A 26 6.54 -2.42 -13.47
C LYS A 26 6.80 -1.02 -12.94
N PHE A 27 7.10 -0.89 -11.65
CA PHE A 27 7.32 0.39 -10.99
C PHE A 27 8.62 0.35 -10.21
N GLU A 28 9.21 1.54 -9.99
CA GLU A 28 10.35 1.65 -9.10
C GLU A 28 9.91 1.43 -7.66
N VAL A 29 10.70 0.68 -6.89
CA VAL A 29 10.44 0.42 -5.48
C VAL A 29 11.64 0.92 -4.68
N GLN A 30 11.37 1.67 -3.62
CA GLN A 30 12.39 2.15 -2.68
C GLN A 30 12.16 1.49 -1.32
N GLU A 31 13.20 0.95 -0.74
CA GLU A 31 13.09 0.23 0.52
C GLU A 31 14.03 0.84 1.55
N THR A 32 13.50 1.08 2.77
CA THR A 32 14.30 1.45 3.93
C THR A 32 14.06 0.43 5.03
N ALA A 33 14.68 0.61 6.20
CA ALA A 33 14.45 -0.30 7.33
C ALA A 33 13.00 -0.24 7.83
N GLN A 34 12.29 0.87 7.60
CA GLN A 34 10.96 1.08 8.15
C GLN A 34 9.85 0.99 7.13
N GLU A 35 10.13 1.17 5.83
CA GLU A 35 9.04 1.25 4.87
C GLU A 35 9.47 0.84 3.47
N LEU A 36 8.46 0.53 2.66
CA LEU A 36 8.60 0.31 1.23
C LEU A 36 7.76 1.35 0.50
N ARG A 37 8.32 1.96 -0.55
CA ARG A 37 7.60 2.91 -1.39
C ARG A 37 7.56 2.39 -2.81
N ILE A 38 6.36 2.38 -3.38
CA ILE A 38 6.14 1.96 -4.76
C ILE A 38 5.76 3.20 -5.55
N LEU A 39 6.61 3.57 -6.50
CA LEU A 39 6.46 4.83 -7.25
C LEU A 39 5.69 4.59 -8.53
N MET A 40 4.39 4.87 -8.50
CA MET A 40 3.52 4.77 -9.67
C MET A 40 3.42 6.12 -10.37
N PRO A 41 3.02 6.17 -11.66
CA PRO A 41 2.93 7.45 -12.37
C PRO A 41 2.03 8.50 -11.70
N SER A 42 0.92 8.08 -11.09
CA SER A 42 -0.05 9.02 -10.51
C SER A 42 -0.06 9.04 -8.99
N ALA A 43 0.68 8.14 -8.32
CA ALA A 43 0.66 8.05 -6.87
C ALA A 43 1.87 7.29 -6.34
N THR A 44 2.21 7.55 -5.07
CA THR A 44 3.19 6.77 -4.33
C THR A 44 2.45 5.94 -3.29
N ILE A 45 2.73 4.64 -3.26
CA ILE A 45 2.17 3.74 -2.25
C ILE A 45 3.25 3.53 -1.18
N VAL A 46 2.92 3.81 0.08
CA VAL A 46 3.84 3.63 1.21
C VAL A 46 3.32 2.50 2.06
N LEU A 47 4.20 1.55 2.37
CA LEU A 47 3.88 0.38 3.19
C LEU A 47 4.83 0.35 4.38
N GLN A 48 4.28 0.43 5.60
CA GLN A 48 5.06 0.40 6.83
C GLN A 48 4.58 -0.78 7.69
N PRO A 49 5.32 -1.90 7.69
CA PRO A 49 4.93 -3.05 8.50
C PRO A 49 5.02 -2.74 9.99
N GLN A 50 3.99 -3.16 10.72
CA GLN A 50 3.90 -3.03 12.18
C GLN A 50 3.58 -4.40 12.75
N PRO A 51 3.71 -4.61 14.07
CA PRO A 51 3.53 -5.95 14.65
C PRO A 51 2.18 -6.60 14.35
N ASP A 52 1.11 -5.82 14.31
CA ASP A 52 -0.24 -6.35 14.12
C ASP A 52 -1.02 -5.65 13.01
N ALA A 53 -0.34 -4.84 12.20
CA ALA A 53 -0.99 -4.11 11.12
C ALA A 53 0.01 -3.75 10.04
N LEU A 54 -0.51 -3.53 8.82
CA LEU A 54 0.25 -2.93 7.74
C LEU A 54 -0.28 -1.51 7.57
N TYR A 55 0.51 -0.51 7.96
CA TYR A 55 0.18 0.87 7.71
C TYR A 55 0.40 1.15 6.22
N THR A 56 -0.61 1.63 5.54
CA THR A 56 -0.60 1.82 4.10
C THR A 56 -1.04 3.23 3.77
N GLU A 57 -0.24 3.93 2.94
CA GLU A 57 -0.60 5.26 2.45
C GLU A 57 -0.66 5.24 0.93
N ILE A 58 -1.57 6.03 0.38
CA ILE A 58 -1.63 6.31 -1.05
C ILE A 58 -1.52 7.83 -1.18
N ILE A 59 -0.39 8.29 -1.72
CA ILE A 59 -0.10 9.72 -1.87
C ILE A 59 -0.32 10.12 -3.32
N ALA A 60 -1.36 10.92 -3.57
CA ALA A 60 -1.67 11.38 -4.92
C ALA A 60 -0.60 12.36 -5.40
N LEU A 61 -0.14 12.19 -6.63
CA LEU A 61 0.87 13.07 -7.24
C LEU A 61 0.23 14.21 -8.02
N ASP A 62 -1.06 14.11 -8.34
CA ASP A 62 -1.81 15.20 -8.96
C ASP A 62 -3.28 15.11 -8.55
N GLU A 63 -4.05 16.15 -8.92
CA GLU A 63 -5.45 16.27 -8.51
C GLU A 63 -6.39 15.34 -9.27
N HIS A 64 -5.91 14.72 -10.34
CA HIS A 64 -6.72 13.81 -11.16
C HIS A 64 -6.54 12.35 -10.76
N THR A 65 -5.67 12.07 -9.77
CA THR A 65 -5.45 10.71 -9.31
C THR A 65 -6.74 10.13 -8.72
N ASP A 66 -7.14 8.96 -9.21
CA ASP A 66 -8.35 8.28 -8.72
C ASP A 66 -8.00 7.48 -7.46
N LEU A 67 -8.08 8.14 -6.32
CA LEU A 67 -7.73 7.52 -5.03
C LEU A 67 -8.67 6.38 -4.68
N ASN A 68 -9.96 6.49 -5.00
CA ASN A 68 -10.92 5.43 -4.71
C ASN A 68 -10.55 4.14 -5.44
N ARG A 69 -10.15 4.26 -6.70
CA ARG A 69 -9.72 3.10 -7.48
C ARG A 69 -8.44 2.50 -6.93
N LEU A 70 -7.48 3.36 -6.56
CA LEU A 70 -6.22 2.88 -6.00
C LEU A 70 -6.40 2.16 -4.67
N GLU A 71 -7.33 2.62 -3.83
CA GLU A 71 -7.68 1.91 -2.61
C GLU A 71 -8.09 0.47 -2.90
N GLN A 72 -8.95 0.28 -3.90
CA GLN A 72 -9.40 -1.05 -4.31
C GLN A 72 -8.25 -1.88 -4.88
N VAL A 73 -7.45 -1.29 -5.75
CA VAL A 73 -6.33 -1.99 -6.38
C VAL A 73 -5.33 -2.46 -5.32
N VAL A 74 -4.97 -1.58 -4.38
CA VAL A 74 -4.01 -1.92 -3.33
C VAL A 74 -4.55 -3.02 -2.43
N LEU A 75 -5.79 -2.88 -1.96
CA LEU A 75 -6.39 -3.87 -1.06
C LEU A 75 -6.53 -5.23 -1.75
N ASP A 76 -7.01 -5.25 -2.99
CA ASP A 76 -7.19 -6.50 -3.74
C ASP A 76 -5.85 -7.23 -3.92
N HIS A 77 -4.78 -6.48 -4.24
CA HIS A 77 -3.46 -7.08 -4.38
C HIS A 77 -2.93 -7.62 -3.04
N LEU A 78 -3.12 -6.87 -1.96
CA LEU A 78 -2.68 -7.33 -0.64
C LEU A 78 -3.39 -8.61 -0.24
N GLN A 79 -4.70 -8.69 -0.48
CA GLN A 79 -5.46 -9.90 -0.16
C GLN A 79 -4.97 -11.09 -0.95
N ARG A 80 -4.67 -10.90 -2.23
CA ARG A 80 -4.13 -11.98 -3.07
C ARG A 80 -2.72 -12.39 -2.64
N MET A 81 -1.87 -11.40 -2.33
CA MET A 81 -0.50 -11.68 -1.91
C MET A 81 -0.47 -12.46 -0.60
N GLY A 82 -1.35 -12.15 0.34
CA GLY A 82 -1.39 -12.78 1.65
C GLY A 82 -2.28 -14.00 1.75
N GLN A 83 -3.10 -14.24 0.72
CA GLN A 83 -4.11 -15.30 0.74
C GLN A 83 -4.96 -15.22 2.00
N GLU A 84 -5.32 -13.99 2.39
CA GLU A 84 -6.18 -13.74 3.54
C GLU A 84 -7.16 -12.64 3.23
N GLN A 85 -8.29 -12.66 3.90
CA GLN A 85 -9.28 -11.60 3.76
C GLN A 85 -8.89 -10.45 4.65
N LEU A 86 -8.72 -9.27 4.04
CA LEU A 86 -8.32 -8.05 4.74
C LEU A 86 -9.40 -7.00 4.59
N SER A 87 -9.51 -6.13 5.57
CA SER A 87 -10.36 -4.96 5.44
C SER A 87 -9.56 -3.70 5.71
N ALA A 88 -9.91 -2.64 5.01
CA ALA A 88 -9.24 -1.36 5.15
C ALA A 88 -10.27 -0.28 5.41
N ASP A 89 -10.01 0.53 6.43
CA ASP A 89 -10.81 1.72 6.73
C ASP A 89 -9.96 2.92 6.35
N TRP A 90 -10.18 3.42 5.15
CA TRP A 90 -9.33 4.47 4.59
C TRP A 90 -9.71 5.84 5.16
N GLN A 91 -8.70 6.56 5.63
CA GLN A 91 -8.83 7.93 6.12
C GLN A 91 -8.16 8.88 5.15
N GLN A 92 -8.68 10.08 5.04
CA GLN A 92 -8.08 11.09 4.18
C GLN A 92 -7.23 12.05 5.02
N ALA A 93 -6.04 12.36 4.51
CA ALA A 93 -5.16 13.36 5.09
C ALA A 93 -4.68 14.29 3.99
N ASP A 94 -4.38 15.52 4.34
CA ASP A 94 -3.92 16.51 3.38
C ASP A 94 -2.40 16.53 3.21
#